data_e170b1f2135e45dbfbecdd2b282cf354
#
_entry.id   e170b1f2135e45dbfbecdd2b282cf354
#
_cell.length_a   1.000
_cell.length_b   1.000
_cell.length_c   1.000
_cell.angle_alpha   90.00
_cell.angle_beta   90.00
_cell.angle_gamma   90.00
#
_symmetry.space_group_name_H-M   'P 1'
#
loop_
_entity.id
_entity.type
_entity.pdbx_description
1 polymer ?
#
loop_
_entity_poly.entity_id
_entity_poly.type
_entity_poly.pdbx_seq_one_letter_code
_entity_poly.pdbx_strand_id
1 'polypeptide(L)'
;MQTFSVRQILDGKAPANQPVVVKGWVRTRRASKAGISFIALSDGSCFRPMQIVAPESLENYADEISHLTTGCAIEATGMIVPSPAEGQAFEMQATAIKVVGWVDDPDAYPIQPKPHTMEYLREVAHLRPRTNVIGAATRVRHTIAQAIHRFFDTDHHRL
;
A
#
# COMPACT_ATOMS: atom_id res chain seq x y z
N MET A 1 11.11 16.85 3.64
CA MET A 1 10.34 15.92 4.48
C MET A 1 10.92 14.52 4.36
N GLN A 2 10.85 13.72 5.42
CA GLN A 2 11.39 12.36 5.42
C GLN A 2 10.35 11.38 4.87
N THR A 3 10.81 10.45 4.01
CA THR A 3 9.97 9.39 3.45
C THR A 3 10.07 8.14 4.32
N PHE A 4 8.92 7.53 4.62
CA PHE A 4 8.82 6.28 5.38
C PHE A 4 8.11 5.21 4.54
N SER A 5 8.51 3.96 4.71
CA SER A 5 7.74 2.84 4.16
C SER A 5 6.50 2.59 5.01
N VAL A 6 5.49 1.95 4.40
CA VAL A 6 4.26 1.53 5.10
C VAL A 6 4.60 0.68 6.32
N ARG A 7 5.55 -0.25 6.20
CA ARG A 7 6.03 -1.07 7.32
C ARG A 7 6.56 -0.21 8.47
N GLN A 8 7.44 0.76 8.17
CA GLN A 8 8.02 1.61 9.21
C GLN A 8 6.96 2.41 9.97
N ILE A 9 5.94 2.89 9.26
CA ILE A 9 4.82 3.61 9.88
C ILE A 9 4.00 2.67 10.77
N LEU A 10 3.62 1.50 10.26
CA LEU A 10 2.83 0.53 11.02
C LEU A 10 3.58 -0.07 12.22
N ASP A 11 4.92 -0.11 12.16
CA ASP A 11 5.81 -0.49 13.26
C ASP A 11 6.03 0.66 14.28
N GLY A 12 5.37 1.82 14.11
CA GLY A 12 5.50 2.97 15.01
C GLY A 12 6.84 3.72 14.90
N LYS A 13 7.57 3.58 13.78
CA LYS A 13 8.89 4.22 13.57
C LYS A 13 8.78 5.62 12.97
N ALA A 14 7.59 6.04 12.56
CA ALA A 14 7.37 7.41 12.08
C ALA A 14 7.33 8.38 13.27
N PRO A 15 7.90 9.59 13.12
CA PRO A 15 7.89 10.58 14.19
C PRO A 15 6.45 11.05 14.47
N ALA A 16 6.13 11.21 15.75
CA ALA A 16 4.89 11.87 16.15
C ALA A 16 4.98 13.38 15.89
N ASN A 17 3.84 13.99 15.57
CA ASN A 17 3.71 15.45 15.42
C ASN A 17 4.60 16.10 14.34
N GLN A 18 5.04 15.34 13.36
CA GLN A 18 5.76 15.85 12.19
C GLN A 18 5.16 15.25 10.92
N PRO A 19 5.03 16.05 9.84
CA PRO A 19 4.54 15.52 8.58
C PRO A 19 5.58 14.60 7.95
N VAL A 20 5.12 13.47 7.46
CA VAL A 20 5.92 12.46 6.75
C VAL A 20 5.40 12.24 5.34
N VAL A 21 6.24 11.67 4.49
CA VAL A 21 5.88 11.29 3.12
C VAL A 21 5.79 9.76 3.04
N VAL A 22 4.75 9.27 2.39
CA VAL A 22 4.62 7.86 1.99
C VAL A 22 4.31 7.77 0.51
N LYS A 23 4.87 6.77 -0.16
CA LYS A 23 4.69 6.52 -1.60
C LYS A 23 4.21 5.10 -1.82
N GLY A 24 3.36 4.90 -2.79
CA GLY A 24 2.89 3.54 -3.10
C GLY A 24 1.74 3.53 -4.09
N TRP A 25 1.10 2.37 -4.17
CA TRP A 25 -0.03 2.13 -5.05
C TRP A 25 -1.33 2.04 -4.27
N VAL A 26 -2.36 2.66 -4.82
CA VAL A 26 -3.72 2.57 -4.31
C VAL A 26 -4.22 1.13 -4.45
N ARG A 27 -4.63 0.53 -3.33
CA ARG A 27 -5.31 -0.77 -3.30
C ARG A 27 -6.82 -0.61 -3.44
N THR A 28 -7.37 0.33 -2.70
CA THR A 28 -8.78 0.71 -2.76
C THR A 28 -8.94 2.16 -2.35
N ARG A 29 -9.97 2.82 -2.87
CA ARG A 29 -10.47 4.10 -2.40
C ARG A 29 -11.96 3.99 -2.09
N ARG A 30 -12.38 4.55 -0.98
CA ARG A 30 -13.79 4.63 -0.59
C ARG A 30 -14.11 6.08 -0.22
N ALA A 31 -15.12 6.65 -0.86
CA ALA A 31 -15.63 7.96 -0.48
C ALA A 31 -16.66 7.82 0.66
N SER A 32 -16.58 8.72 1.63
CA SER A 32 -17.58 8.90 2.67
C SER A 32 -18.54 10.02 2.29
N LYS A 33 -19.78 9.96 2.79
CA LYS A 33 -20.74 11.06 2.65
C LYS A 33 -20.31 12.36 3.35
N ALA A 34 -19.31 12.28 4.22
CA ALA A 34 -18.74 13.43 4.94
C ALA A 34 -17.59 14.13 4.17
N GLY A 35 -17.48 13.94 2.85
CA GLY A 35 -16.44 14.59 2.06
C GLY A 35 -15.03 14.10 2.35
N ILE A 36 -14.87 12.81 2.68
CA ILE A 36 -13.58 12.20 2.98
C ILE A 36 -13.37 10.99 2.08
N SER A 37 -12.18 10.88 1.49
CA SER A 37 -11.75 9.63 0.85
C SER A 37 -10.81 8.85 1.76
N PHE A 38 -11.13 7.57 1.97
CA PHE A 38 -10.27 6.60 2.63
C PHE A 38 -9.51 5.82 1.57
N ILE A 39 -8.20 5.96 1.54
CA ILE A 39 -7.32 5.34 0.54
C ILE A 39 -6.46 4.28 1.24
N ALA A 40 -6.56 3.03 0.80
CA ALA A 40 -5.67 1.97 1.24
C ALA A 40 -4.43 1.97 0.35
N LEU A 41 -3.26 2.32 0.89
CA LEU A 41 -1.99 2.40 0.18
C LEU A 41 -1.09 1.23 0.52
N SER A 42 -0.42 0.68 -0.49
CA SER A 42 0.62 -0.36 -0.33
C SER A 42 1.86 0.02 -1.11
N ASP A 43 3.01 -0.05 -0.46
CA ASP A 43 4.34 0.13 -1.08
C ASP A 43 5.08 -1.21 -1.25
N GLY A 44 4.45 -2.32 -0.90
CA GLY A 44 5.04 -3.65 -0.94
C GLY A 44 5.94 -4.00 0.25
N SER A 45 6.27 -3.06 1.14
CA SER A 45 7.15 -3.30 2.30
C SER A 45 6.57 -4.26 3.33
N CYS A 46 5.24 -4.33 3.43
CA CYS A 46 4.53 -5.26 4.29
C CYS A 46 3.23 -5.77 3.64
N PHE A 47 2.58 -6.73 4.31
CA PHE A 47 1.35 -7.32 3.79
C PHE A 47 0.14 -6.38 3.97
N ARG A 48 0.09 -5.66 5.07
CA ARG A 48 -1.03 -4.76 5.38
C ARG A 48 -0.87 -3.43 4.66
N PRO A 49 -1.91 -2.93 3.99
CA PRO A 49 -1.91 -1.56 3.48
C PRO A 49 -2.06 -0.58 4.66
N MET A 50 -1.66 0.67 4.43
CA MET A 50 -1.91 1.78 5.35
C MET A 50 -3.12 2.58 4.87
N GLN A 51 -3.95 3.03 5.80
CA GLN A 51 -5.05 3.94 5.49
C GLN A 51 -4.54 5.38 5.43
N ILE A 52 -4.91 6.08 4.37
CA ILE A 52 -4.75 7.51 4.22
C ILE A 52 -6.16 8.13 4.24
N VAL A 53 -6.34 9.12 5.08
CA VAL A 53 -7.56 9.91 5.20
C VAL A 53 -7.35 11.20 4.44
N ALA A 54 -8.06 11.37 3.33
CA ALA A 54 -7.97 12.52 2.44
C ALA A 54 -9.25 13.34 2.52
N PRO A 55 -9.26 14.52 3.19
CA PRO A 55 -10.42 15.39 3.26
C PRO A 55 -10.65 16.11 1.93
N GLU A 56 -11.92 16.50 1.66
CA GLU A 56 -12.28 17.24 0.44
C GLU A 56 -11.68 18.64 0.37
N SER A 57 -11.13 19.15 1.49
CA SER A 57 -10.43 20.42 1.54
C SER A 57 -9.07 20.42 0.84
N LEU A 58 -8.58 19.27 0.40
CA LEU A 58 -7.35 19.18 -0.39
C LEU A 58 -7.58 19.82 -1.76
N GLU A 59 -6.63 20.65 -2.20
CA GLU A 59 -6.73 21.46 -3.42
C GLU A 59 -7.11 20.66 -4.66
N ASN A 60 -6.51 19.46 -4.81
CA ASN A 60 -6.75 18.57 -5.95
C ASN A 60 -7.78 17.45 -5.66
N TYR A 61 -8.62 17.62 -4.62
CA TYR A 61 -9.55 16.55 -4.24
C TYR A 61 -10.56 16.23 -5.35
N ALA A 62 -11.21 17.25 -5.91
CA ALA A 62 -12.24 17.07 -6.93
C ALA A 62 -11.67 16.55 -8.24
N ASP A 63 -10.52 17.08 -8.67
CA ASP A 63 -9.96 16.82 -9.99
C ASP A 63 -9.10 15.55 -10.05
N GLU A 64 -8.52 15.14 -8.91
CA GLU A 64 -7.59 14.00 -8.89
C GLU A 64 -7.99 12.94 -7.83
N ILE A 65 -8.09 13.31 -6.55
CA ILE A 65 -8.23 12.33 -5.45
C ILE A 65 -9.55 11.56 -5.57
N SER A 66 -10.62 12.25 -5.97
CA SER A 66 -11.94 11.64 -6.17
C SER A 66 -11.97 10.60 -7.31
N HIS A 67 -10.99 10.65 -8.21
CA HIS A 67 -10.86 9.77 -9.38
C HIS A 67 -9.84 8.64 -9.21
N LEU A 68 -9.14 8.57 -8.06
CA LEU A 68 -8.18 7.51 -7.79
C LEU A 68 -8.84 6.13 -7.81
N THR A 69 -8.22 5.21 -8.55
CA THR A 69 -8.64 3.81 -8.69
C THR A 69 -7.55 2.85 -8.25
N THR A 70 -7.88 1.56 -8.16
CA THR A 70 -6.90 0.51 -7.87
C THR A 70 -5.75 0.53 -8.89
N GLY A 71 -4.52 0.58 -8.40
CA GLY A 71 -3.33 0.59 -9.24
C GLY A 71 -2.71 1.97 -9.47
N CYS A 72 -3.43 3.06 -9.26
CA CYS A 72 -2.84 4.41 -9.30
C CYS A 72 -1.67 4.54 -8.33
N ALA A 73 -0.61 5.23 -8.73
CA ALA A 73 0.56 5.50 -7.90
C ALA A 73 0.46 6.91 -7.32
N ILE A 74 0.65 7.03 -6.01
CA ILE A 74 0.58 8.31 -5.31
C ILE A 74 1.74 8.52 -4.35
N GLU A 75 2.01 9.79 -4.09
CA GLU A 75 2.82 10.28 -2.99
C GLU A 75 1.90 11.07 -2.07
N ALA A 76 1.79 10.65 -0.82
CA ALA A 76 0.98 11.32 0.20
C ALA A 76 1.86 11.92 1.28
N THR A 77 1.55 13.15 1.66
CA THR A 77 2.16 13.88 2.78
C THR A 77 1.11 14.10 3.85
N GLY A 78 1.46 13.88 5.11
CA GLY A 78 0.53 14.08 6.19
C GLY A 78 1.08 13.68 7.56
N MET A 79 0.20 13.75 8.55
CA MET A 79 0.51 13.38 9.94
C MET A 79 0.08 11.96 10.21
N ILE A 80 0.95 11.21 10.90
CA ILE A 80 0.58 9.88 11.40
C ILE A 80 -0.10 10.03 12.75
N VAL A 81 -1.30 9.48 12.84
CA VAL A 81 -2.12 9.51 14.06
C VAL A 81 -2.58 8.09 14.41
N PRO A 82 -2.90 7.82 15.70
CA PRO A 82 -3.60 6.60 16.07
C PRO A 82 -4.91 6.46 15.29
N SER A 83 -5.17 5.27 14.75
CA SER A 83 -6.41 5.05 14.00
C SER A 83 -7.58 4.79 14.96
N PRO A 84 -8.74 5.41 14.75
CA PRO A 84 -9.96 5.06 15.48
C PRO A 84 -10.58 3.74 15.00
N ALA A 85 -10.16 3.21 13.83
CA ALA A 85 -10.70 2.00 13.26
C ALA A 85 -10.04 0.75 13.84
N GLU A 86 -10.84 -0.28 14.12
CA GLU A 86 -10.33 -1.57 14.55
C GLU A 86 -9.44 -2.22 13.45
N GLY A 87 -8.42 -2.95 13.88
CA GLY A 87 -7.53 -3.71 13.00
C GLY A 87 -6.34 -2.96 12.42
N GLN A 88 -6.21 -1.65 12.68
CA GLN A 88 -5.03 -0.86 12.32
C GLN A 88 -4.60 0.06 13.48
N ALA A 89 -3.29 0.15 13.72
CA ALA A 89 -2.76 0.96 14.81
C ALA A 89 -2.68 2.45 14.45
N PHE A 90 -2.34 2.75 13.20
CA PHE A 90 -2.08 4.09 12.71
C PHE A 90 -2.77 4.34 11.37
N GLU A 91 -3.06 5.61 11.11
CA GLU A 91 -3.49 6.12 9.81
C GLU A 91 -2.80 7.44 9.52
N MET A 92 -2.80 7.86 8.25
CA MET A 92 -2.28 9.17 7.85
C MET A 92 -3.43 10.14 7.62
N GLN A 93 -3.40 11.28 8.31
CA GLN A 93 -4.22 12.44 7.97
C GLN A 93 -3.47 13.24 6.89
N ALA A 94 -3.92 13.13 5.64
CA ALA A 94 -3.24 13.73 4.51
C ALA A 94 -3.39 15.27 4.52
N THR A 95 -2.27 15.95 4.27
CA THR A 95 -2.23 17.40 4.02
C THR A 95 -1.94 17.71 2.55
N ALA A 96 -1.39 16.75 1.80
CA ALA A 96 -1.23 16.82 0.36
C ALA A 96 -1.15 15.40 -0.24
N ILE A 97 -1.70 15.23 -1.42
CA ILE A 97 -1.56 14.01 -2.22
C ILE A 97 -1.19 14.40 -3.64
N LYS A 98 -0.11 13.81 -4.15
CA LYS A 98 0.31 13.96 -5.54
C LYS A 98 0.07 12.64 -6.27
N VAL A 99 -0.65 12.68 -7.38
CA VAL A 99 -0.78 11.53 -8.27
C VAL A 99 0.46 11.45 -9.15
N VAL A 100 1.17 10.33 -9.07
CA VAL A 100 2.43 10.08 -9.81
C VAL A 100 2.15 9.26 -11.06
N GLY A 101 1.15 8.39 -11.02
CA GLY A 101 0.76 7.58 -12.15
C GLY A 101 -0.72 7.19 -12.08
N TRP A 102 -1.39 7.32 -13.18
CA TRP A 102 -2.79 6.95 -13.37
C TRP A 102 -2.93 5.53 -13.92
N VAL A 103 -4.09 4.97 -13.77
CA VAL A 103 -4.57 3.81 -14.52
C VAL A 103 -5.53 4.34 -15.57
N ASP A 104 -5.14 4.24 -16.85
CA ASP A 104 -5.88 4.84 -17.96
C ASP A 104 -7.28 4.23 -18.12
N ASP A 105 -7.38 2.92 -17.97
CA ASP A 105 -8.65 2.18 -17.99
C ASP A 105 -8.79 1.37 -16.70
N PRO A 106 -9.53 1.89 -15.70
CA PRO A 106 -9.76 1.18 -14.45
C PRO A 106 -10.50 -0.14 -14.58
N ASP A 107 -11.37 -0.28 -15.59
CA ASP A 107 -12.15 -1.50 -15.80
C ASP A 107 -11.31 -2.61 -16.44
N ALA A 108 -10.33 -2.24 -17.27
CA ALA A 108 -9.36 -3.16 -17.85
C ALA A 108 -8.18 -3.47 -16.93
N TYR A 109 -8.00 -2.75 -15.80
CA TYR A 109 -6.91 -3.02 -14.88
C TYR A 109 -7.03 -4.44 -14.28
N PRO A 110 -6.02 -5.32 -14.47
CA PRO A 110 -6.20 -6.76 -14.23
C PRO A 110 -6.49 -7.15 -12.78
N ILE A 111 -5.93 -6.41 -11.82
CA ILE A 111 -6.09 -6.72 -10.39
C ILE A 111 -7.15 -5.81 -9.77
N GLN A 112 -8.36 -6.31 -9.73
CA GLN A 112 -9.51 -5.64 -9.12
C GLN A 112 -9.64 -6.00 -7.62
N PRO A 113 -10.35 -5.21 -6.80
CA PRO A 113 -10.61 -5.52 -5.38
C PRO A 113 -11.70 -6.59 -5.23
N LYS A 114 -11.50 -7.74 -5.91
CA LYS A 114 -12.36 -8.92 -5.89
C LYS A 114 -11.51 -10.20 -5.89
N PRO A 115 -12.09 -11.37 -5.52
CA PRO A 115 -11.40 -12.64 -5.68
C PRO A 115 -11.08 -12.93 -7.15
N HIS A 116 -9.87 -13.47 -7.39
CA HIS A 116 -9.42 -13.92 -8.71
C HIS A 116 -9.12 -15.42 -8.67
N THR A 117 -9.43 -16.13 -9.77
CA THR A 117 -9.07 -17.55 -9.90
C THR A 117 -7.57 -17.70 -10.14
N MET A 118 -7.02 -18.89 -9.83
CA MET A 118 -5.60 -19.16 -10.06
C MET A 118 -5.26 -19.21 -11.54
N GLU A 119 -6.20 -19.62 -12.39
CA GLU A 119 -6.08 -19.60 -13.85
C GLU A 119 -5.86 -18.16 -14.34
N TYR A 120 -6.77 -17.27 -13.98
CA TYR A 120 -6.65 -15.85 -14.32
C TYR A 120 -5.34 -15.23 -13.81
N LEU A 121 -4.93 -15.56 -12.59
CA LEU A 121 -3.68 -15.04 -12.04
C LEU A 121 -2.41 -15.55 -12.76
N ARG A 122 -2.51 -16.65 -13.52
CA ARG A 122 -1.42 -17.08 -14.40
C ARG A 122 -1.33 -16.23 -15.66
N GLU A 123 -2.47 -15.81 -16.21
CA GLU A 123 -2.53 -14.92 -17.38
C GLU A 123 -1.92 -13.54 -17.07
N VAL A 124 -2.18 -13.02 -15.86
CA VAL A 124 -1.65 -11.74 -15.38
C VAL A 124 -0.46 -11.92 -14.42
N ALA A 125 0.44 -12.83 -14.73
CA ALA A 125 1.51 -13.30 -13.85
C ALA A 125 2.39 -12.19 -13.27
N HIS A 126 2.65 -11.12 -14.02
CA HIS A 126 3.46 -9.97 -13.60
C HIS A 126 2.79 -9.12 -12.51
N LEU A 127 1.46 -9.13 -12.41
CA LEU A 127 0.70 -8.37 -11.41
C LEU A 127 0.20 -9.23 -10.24
N ARG A 128 0.16 -10.56 -10.38
CA ARG A 128 -0.40 -11.45 -9.36
C ARG A 128 0.22 -11.31 -7.95
N PRO A 129 1.50 -10.92 -7.76
CA PRO A 129 2.05 -10.67 -6.41
C PRO A 129 1.34 -9.54 -5.65
N ARG A 130 0.56 -8.70 -6.34
CA ARG A 130 -0.27 -7.65 -5.71
C ARG A 130 -1.54 -8.21 -5.08
N THR A 131 -1.91 -9.46 -5.34
CA THR A 131 -3.02 -10.15 -4.65
C THR A 131 -2.58 -10.66 -3.28
N ASN A 132 -3.56 -10.84 -2.37
CA ASN A 132 -3.25 -11.29 -1.02
C ASN A 132 -2.62 -12.69 -0.99
N VAL A 133 -3.19 -13.64 -1.74
CA VAL A 133 -2.75 -15.05 -1.74
C VAL A 133 -1.34 -15.18 -2.30
N ILE A 134 -1.10 -14.68 -3.51
CA ILE A 134 0.22 -14.79 -4.15
C ILE A 134 1.25 -13.91 -3.44
N GLY A 135 0.85 -12.73 -2.97
CA GLY A 135 1.71 -11.86 -2.17
C GLY A 135 2.16 -12.51 -0.87
N ALA A 136 1.27 -13.23 -0.16
CA ALA A 136 1.61 -13.99 1.03
C ALA A 136 2.55 -15.17 0.70
N ALA A 137 2.23 -15.97 -0.31
CA ALA A 137 3.05 -17.10 -0.76
C ALA A 137 4.47 -16.65 -1.16
N THR A 138 4.59 -15.53 -1.88
CA THR A 138 5.88 -14.98 -2.28
C THR A 138 6.72 -14.55 -1.08
N ARG A 139 6.11 -13.97 -0.04
CA ARG A 139 6.81 -13.59 1.21
C ARG A 139 7.30 -14.81 1.98
N VAL A 140 6.45 -15.83 2.13
CA VAL A 140 6.83 -17.09 2.77
C VAL A 140 8.00 -17.75 2.02
N ARG A 141 7.89 -17.86 0.69
CA ARG A 141 8.97 -18.40 -0.16
C ARG A 141 10.28 -17.63 0.02
N HIS A 142 10.22 -16.30 0.00
CA HIS A 142 11.41 -15.45 0.23
C HIS A 142 12.04 -15.74 1.60
N THR A 143 11.24 -15.79 2.67
CA THR A 143 11.74 -16.05 4.03
C THR A 143 12.41 -17.42 4.14
N ILE A 144 11.79 -18.46 3.56
CA ILE A 144 12.35 -19.81 3.56
C ILE A 144 13.68 -19.86 2.76
N ALA A 145 13.72 -19.25 1.56
CA ALA A 145 14.94 -19.20 0.76
C ALA A 145 16.08 -18.52 1.53
N GLN A 146 15.82 -17.38 2.17
CA GLN A 146 16.82 -16.70 3.00
C GLN A 146 17.26 -17.53 4.20
N ALA A 147 16.34 -18.26 4.83
CA ALA A 147 16.69 -19.15 5.95
C ALA A 147 17.61 -20.28 5.50
N ILE A 148 17.34 -20.92 4.36
CA ILE A 148 18.18 -21.97 3.79
C ILE A 148 19.58 -21.42 3.48
N HIS A 149 19.67 -20.30 2.75
CA HIS A 149 20.98 -19.71 2.44
C HIS A 149 21.76 -19.36 3.69
N ARG A 150 21.11 -18.76 4.69
CA ARG A 150 21.76 -18.40 5.96
C ARG A 150 22.27 -19.63 6.70
N PHE A 151 21.47 -20.71 6.75
CA PHE A 151 21.87 -21.97 7.38
C PHE A 151 23.16 -22.52 6.77
N PHE A 152 23.26 -22.60 5.44
CA PHE A 152 24.46 -23.10 4.79
C PHE A 152 25.65 -22.14 4.86
N ASP A 153 25.42 -20.83 4.86
CA ASP A 153 26.49 -19.83 4.95
C ASP A 153 27.12 -19.74 6.35
N THR A 154 26.29 -19.76 7.39
CA THR A 154 26.76 -19.53 8.77
C THR A 154 27.18 -20.79 9.51
N ASP A 155 26.47 -21.91 9.32
CA ASP A 155 26.62 -23.04 10.22
C ASP A 155 27.32 -24.27 9.59
N HIS A 156 27.31 -24.44 8.27
CA HIS A 156 27.72 -25.73 7.75
C HIS A 156 28.58 -25.76 6.49
N HIS A 157 28.49 -24.89 5.55
CA HIS A 157 29.39 -24.85 4.35
C HIS A 157 29.16 -23.57 3.55
N ARG A 158 30.23 -22.90 3.17
CA ARG A 158 30.19 -21.93 2.06
C ARG A 158 30.10 -22.72 0.75
N LEU A 159 28.98 -22.52 0.05
CA LEU A 159 28.84 -23.02 -1.33
C LEU A 159 29.60 -22.11 -2.28
#